data_5a4582f73ad9abe8ac84a2ef4c2e62fa
#
_entry.id   5a4582f73ad9abe8ac84a2ef4c2e62fa
#
_cell.length_a   1.000
_cell.length_b   1.000
_cell.length_c   1.000
_cell.angle_alpha   90.00
_cell.angle_beta   90.00
_cell.angle_gamma   90.00
#
_symmetry.space_group_name_H-M   'P 1'
#
loop_
_entity.id
_entity.type
_entity.pdbx_description
1 polymer ?
#
loop_
_entity_poly.entity_id
_entity_poly.type
_entity_poly.pdbx_seq_one_letter_code
_entity_poly.pdbx_strand_id
1 'polypeptide(L)'
;MSTSLDSDVSALAEQGVDATPVTGEAQLTTRRRRLVLGGLVAAIVLIAGIAIYVASNEEPLPPRPDIPLDAWVPYWALDASLPEFDSRGPSMREVSPFWFNAAGVDQIIVDPNASAELTAQFMEKAKRSGVDVVPSIIDALPAGEMAAILADPATRSRHVDTIRAFAADGGFDGIDIDYEQFAFADGRDTWSATRPNWVSFVEELAAALHADGRTLTVSIPPVYDAGQTPESGYWVYDYGAIAEHVDRIRMMVYDYSVGTPGPIAPVDWVESAIVGAIEAAGSPDKLVLGLPAYGRNWPVSVAGVCPAADVPGRTTVSARSVDDLIARRQGRPVRVDDTGEWMFDYELEVTDGTTTCVQTRRVQYVDGDGIRLRMDLAREYRLDGVALWALGFDDDAVWDAILPTVADPKAPTTIAN
;
A
#
# COMPACT_ATOMS: atom_id res chain seq x y z
N MET A 1 20.97 22.86 45.18
CA MET A 1 21.31 22.09 46.39
C MET A 1 21.94 20.80 45.92
N SER A 2 23.11 20.81 45.76
CA SER A 2 24.45 20.40 46.17
C SER A 2 24.47 19.46 47.40
N THR A 3 25.09 18.29 47.20
CA THR A 3 26.03 17.56 48.09
C THR A 3 26.30 16.20 47.43
N SER A 4 27.38 15.91 46.80
CA SER A 4 28.77 15.60 47.20
C SER A 4 28.92 14.75 48.47
N LEU A 5 29.48 13.56 48.31
CA LEU A 5 30.44 13.01 49.27
C LEU A 5 31.32 11.97 48.59
N ASP A 6 32.57 12.34 48.63
CA ASP A 6 33.78 11.66 48.22
C ASP A 6 34.34 10.82 49.41
N SER A 7 35.28 9.95 49.07
CA SER A 7 36.36 9.41 49.90
C SER A 7 36.07 8.34 50.98
N ASP A 8 36.71 7.19 50.91
CA ASP A 8 37.95 6.95 51.61
C ASP A 8 38.72 5.70 51.13
N VAL A 9 40.00 5.94 50.96
CA VAL A 9 41.06 4.99 50.59
C VAL A 9 41.90 4.69 51.84
N SER A 10 42.44 3.52 51.88
CA SER A 10 43.73 3.15 52.53
C SER A 10 43.71 2.31 53.76
N ALA A 11 44.53 1.32 53.61
CA ALA A 11 45.48 0.71 54.58
C ALA A 11 45.01 -0.54 55.35
N LEU A 12 45.64 -1.65 55.03
CA LEU A 12 46.52 -2.32 55.97
C LEU A 12 47.39 -3.34 55.21
N ALA A 13 48.66 -3.18 55.48
CA ALA A 13 49.78 -3.93 54.92
C ALA A 13 50.10 -5.20 55.78
N GLU A 14 50.78 -6.14 55.12
CA GLU A 14 51.76 -7.10 55.62
C GLU A 14 51.36 -8.14 56.66
N GLN A 15 51.28 -9.38 56.21
CA GLN A 15 51.98 -10.50 56.90
C GLN A 15 52.34 -11.57 55.86
N GLY A 16 53.63 -11.82 55.69
CA GLY A 16 54.16 -12.85 54.84
C GLY A 16 53.97 -14.24 55.44
N VAL A 17 53.73 -15.20 54.65
CA VAL A 17 53.85 -16.63 54.90
C VAL A 17 54.51 -17.34 53.73
N ASP A 18 55.48 -18.14 54.01
CA ASP A 18 56.41 -18.90 53.20
C ASP A 18 55.81 -19.73 52.10
N ALA A 19 56.44 -19.74 50.95
CA ALA A 19 56.07 -20.50 49.79
C ALA A 19 56.83 -21.86 49.77
N THR A 20 56.06 -22.94 49.77
CA THR A 20 56.52 -24.24 49.27
C THR A 20 55.84 -24.55 47.92
N PRO A 21 56.54 -25.00 46.88
CA PRO A 21 55.97 -25.19 45.53
C PRO A 21 55.18 -26.49 45.48
N VAL A 22 53.89 -26.37 45.21
CA VAL A 22 53.04 -27.49 44.82
C VAL A 22 53.07 -27.63 43.30
N THR A 23 53.88 -28.55 42.78
CA THR A 23 54.10 -28.87 41.38
C THR A 23 53.04 -29.86 40.83
N GLY A 24 51.79 -29.83 41.27
CA GLY A 24 50.76 -30.79 40.84
C GLY A 24 49.55 -30.18 40.09
N GLU A 25 49.20 -28.94 40.29
CA GLU A 25 47.94 -28.38 39.81
C GLU A 25 48.03 -27.75 38.39
N ALA A 26 49.19 -27.34 37.92
CA ALA A 26 49.37 -26.65 36.63
C ALA A 26 49.15 -27.57 35.41
N GLN A 27 49.35 -28.89 35.52
CA GLN A 27 49.16 -29.81 34.40
C GLN A 27 47.71 -30.26 34.23
N LEU A 28 46.92 -30.30 35.28
CA LEU A 28 45.49 -30.66 35.21
C LEU A 28 44.63 -29.54 34.67
N THR A 29 44.96 -28.28 34.92
CA THR A 29 44.23 -27.10 34.39
C THR A 29 44.48 -26.92 32.89
N THR A 30 45.69 -27.18 32.40
CA THR A 30 46.05 -27.06 30.96
C THR A 30 45.37 -28.17 30.13
N ARG A 31 45.26 -29.38 30.67
CA ARG A 31 44.55 -30.47 29.99
C ARG A 31 43.05 -30.26 29.93
N ARG A 32 42.43 -29.76 30.99
CA ARG A 32 41.01 -29.38 31.02
C ARG A 32 40.72 -28.20 30.06
N ARG A 33 41.56 -27.16 30.02
CA ARG A 33 41.41 -26.04 29.09
C ARG A 33 41.52 -26.51 27.64
N ARG A 34 42.45 -27.42 27.32
CA ARG A 34 42.58 -27.99 25.93
C ARG A 34 41.37 -28.85 25.54
N LEU A 35 40.78 -29.60 26.47
CA LEU A 35 39.58 -30.40 26.23
C LEU A 35 38.34 -29.51 26.08
N VAL A 36 38.20 -28.42 26.83
CA VAL A 36 37.11 -27.44 26.69
C VAL A 36 37.25 -26.68 25.39
N LEU A 37 38.47 -26.22 25.04
CA LEU A 37 38.71 -25.52 23.75
C LEU A 37 38.47 -26.46 22.54
N GLY A 38 38.91 -27.72 22.61
CA GLY A 38 38.65 -28.73 21.57
C GLY A 38 37.18 -29.05 21.41
N GLY A 39 36.41 -29.13 22.52
CA GLY A 39 34.97 -29.31 22.49
C GLY A 39 34.23 -28.11 21.88
N LEU A 40 34.68 -26.88 22.19
CA LEU A 40 34.09 -25.66 21.66
C LEU A 40 34.32 -25.54 20.12
N VAL A 41 35.54 -25.83 19.66
CA VAL A 41 35.90 -25.84 18.23
C VAL A 41 35.11 -26.92 17.50
N ALA A 42 34.98 -28.14 18.05
CA ALA A 42 34.20 -29.22 17.48
C ALA A 42 32.71 -28.85 17.39
N ALA A 43 32.15 -28.16 18.41
CA ALA A 43 30.77 -27.68 18.41
C ALA A 43 30.55 -26.61 17.33
N ILE A 44 31.49 -25.65 17.19
CA ILE A 44 31.41 -24.61 16.16
C ILE A 44 31.49 -25.22 14.74
N VAL A 45 32.39 -26.19 14.52
CA VAL A 45 32.50 -26.89 13.23
C VAL A 45 31.25 -27.71 12.93
N LEU A 46 30.65 -28.34 13.95
CA LEU A 46 29.39 -29.08 13.79
C LEU A 46 28.22 -28.14 13.46
N ILE A 47 28.10 -27.02 14.15
CA ILE A 47 27.06 -26.01 13.89
C ILE A 47 27.25 -25.39 12.49
N ALA A 48 28.49 -25.06 12.11
CA ALA A 48 28.79 -24.57 10.77
C ALA A 48 28.49 -25.63 9.70
N GLY A 49 28.83 -26.89 9.96
CA GLY A 49 28.50 -28.02 9.07
C GLY A 49 27.01 -28.25 8.91
N ILE A 50 26.24 -28.16 10.01
CA ILE A 50 24.77 -28.25 9.96
C ILE A 50 24.19 -27.04 9.22
N ALA A 51 24.68 -25.82 9.46
CA ALA A 51 24.22 -24.63 8.74
C ALA A 51 24.50 -24.70 7.23
N ILE A 52 25.70 -25.18 6.85
CA ILE A 52 26.04 -25.41 5.44
C ILE A 52 25.20 -26.53 4.83
N TYR A 53 24.95 -27.62 5.57
CA TYR A 53 24.10 -28.73 5.12
C TYR A 53 22.64 -28.28 4.91
N VAL A 54 22.09 -27.49 5.84
CA VAL A 54 20.73 -26.93 5.71
C VAL A 54 20.68 -25.98 4.52
N ALA A 55 21.62 -25.04 4.41
CA ALA A 55 21.67 -24.10 3.28
C ALA A 55 21.92 -24.78 1.90
N SER A 56 22.62 -25.93 1.88
CA SER A 56 22.89 -26.67 0.62
C SER A 56 21.79 -27.66 0.21
N ASN A 57 20.84 -27.92 1.11
CA ASN A 57 19.69 -28.80 0.84
C ASN A 57 18.35 -28.05 0.84
N GLU A 58 18.35 -26.72 0.94
CA GLU A 58 17.15 -25.97 0.62
C GLU A 58 16.85 -26.17 -0.87
N GLU A 59 15.78 -26.87 -1.17
CA GLU A 59 15.26 -26.89 -2.54
C GLU A 59 15.03 -25.43 -2.97
N PRO A 60 15.46 -25.04 -4.20
CA PRO A 60 15.18 -23.70 -4.68
C PRO A 60 13.66 -23.46 -4.58
N LEU A 61 13.27 -22.39 -3.94
CA LEU A 61 11.86 -22.00 -3.87
C LEU A 61 11.29 -22.03 -5.28
N PRO A 62 10.07 -22.57 -5.45
CA PRO A 62 9.42 -22.55 -6.75
C PRO A 62 9.38 -21.11 -7.28
N PRO A 63 9.56 -20.90 -8.58
CA PRO A 63 9.52 -19.56 -9.16
C PRO A 63 8.22 -18.87 -8.74
N ARG A 64 8.32 -17.59 -8.35
CA ARG A 64 7.15 -16.78 -8.01
C ARG A 64 6.24 -16.74 -9.24
N PRO A 65 4.92 -16.95 -9.08
CA PRO A 65 4.00 -16.93 -10.21
C PRO A 65 3.91 -15.53 -10.83
N ASP A 66 3.56 -15.46 -12.08
CA ASP A 66 3.11 -14.20 -12.69
C ASP A 66 1.79 -13.79 -12.05
N ILE A 67 1.54 -12.48 -11.96
CA ILE A 67 0.44 -11.92 -11.20
C ILE A 67 -0.49 -11.08 -12.09
N PRO A 68 -1.83 -11.17 -11.98
CA PRO A 68 -2.77 -10.32 -12.69
C PRO A 68 -2.59 -8.84 -12.36
N LEU A 69 -2.76 -7.99 -13.38
CA LEU A 69 -2.69 -6.54 -13.27
C LEU A 69 -4.07 -5.91 -13.49
N ASP A 70 -4.48 -5.08 -12.55
CA ASP A 70 -5.62 -4.17 -12.65
C ASP A 70 -5.12 -2.73 -12.66
N ALA A 71 -5.96 -1.77 -13.06
CA ALA A 71 -5.60 -0.36 -12.96
C ALA A 71 -6.82 0.54 -12.71
N TRP A 72 -6.68 1.51 -11.81
CA TRP A 72 -7.60 2.64 -11.73
C TRP A 72 -7.28 3.68 -12.78
N VAL A 73 -8.33 4.29 -13.33
CA VAL A 73 -8.24 5.29 -14.39
C VAL A 73 -8.94 6.57 -13.94
N PRO A 74 -8.24 7.48 -13.27
CA PRO A 74 -8.86 8.70 -12.77
C PRO A 74 -9.12 9.71 -13.91
N TYR A 75 -10.29 10.38 -13.85
CA TYR A 75 -10.72 11.31 -14.90
C TYR A 75 -9.74 12.47 -15.14
N TRP A 76 -9.02 12.89 -14.10
CA TRP A 76 -8.03 13.98 -14.20
C TRP A 76 -6.71 13.57 -14.85
N ALA A 77 -6.52 12.29 -15.16
CA ALA A 77 -5.36 11.77 -15.86
C ALA A 77 -5.70 11.20 -17.25
N LEU A 78 -6.92 11.35 -17.74
CA LEU A 78 -7.39 10.72 -18.98
C LEU A 78 -6.57 11.09 -20.22
N ASP A 79 -6.06 12.32 -20.31
CA ASP A 79 -5.17 12.73 -21.41
C ASP A 79 -3.91 11.85 -21.49
N ALA A 80 -3.36 11.45 -20.36
CA ALA A 80 -2.22 10.55 -20.26
C ALA A 80 -2.64 9.08 -20.29
N SER A 81 -3.77 8.72 -19.68
CA SER A 81 -4.26 7.34 -19.59
C SER A 81 -4.66 6.77 -20.94
N LEU A 82 -5.23 7.58 -21.83
CA LEU A 82 -5.70 7.12 -23.14
C LEU A 82 -4.59 6.51 -24.02
N PRO A 83 -3.43 7.15 -24.25
CA PRO A 83 -2.34 6.55 -24.99
C PRO A 83 -1.68 5.37 -24.26
N GLU A 84 -1.60 5.42 -22.92
CA GLU A 84 -1.06 4.29 -22.14
C GLU A 84 -1.97 3.06 -22.27
N PHE A 85 -3.28 3.25 -22.21
CA PHE A 85 -4.22 2.15 -22.37
C PHE A 85 -4.15 1.52 -23.77
N ASP A 86 -3.92 2.29 -24.83
CA ASP A 86 -3.72 1.75 -26.18
C ASP A 86 -2.55 0.77 -26.26
N SER A 87 -1.48 1.02 -25.51
CA SER A 87 -0.27 0.20 -25.53
C SER A 87 -0.23 -0.89 -24.45
N ARG A 88 -0.77 -0.63 -23.26
CA ARG A 88 -0.66 -1.47 -22.07
C ARG A 88 -1.95 -2.18 -21.66
N GLY A 89 -3.10 -1.69 -22.14
CA GLY A 89 -4.40 -2.29 -21.83
C GLY A 89 -4.48 -3.80 -22.03
N PRO A 90 -3.93 -4.36 -23.14
CA PRO A 90 -3.94 -5.82 -23.33
C PRO A 90 -3.25 -6.65 -22.25
N SER A 91 -2.42 -6.06 -21.39
CA SER A 91 -1.76 -6.72 -20.26
C SER A 91 -2.58 -6.65 -18.97
N MET A 92 -3.71 -5.93 -18.98
CA MET A 92 -4.57 -5.73 -17.81
C MET A 92 -5.69 -6.76 -17.80
N ARG A 93 -6.01 -7.29 -16.61
CA ARG A 93 -7.18 -8.10 -16.35
C ARG A 93 -8.42 -7.23 -16.40
N GLU A 94 -8.42 -6.12 -15.63
CA GLU A 94 -9.53 -5.18 -15.57
C GLU A 94 -9.06 -3.74 -15.39
N VAL A 95 -9.91 -2.81 -15.77
CA VAL A 95 -9.72 -1.37 -15.53
C VAL A 95 -10.91 -0.80 -14.79
N SER A 96 -10.62 0.12 -13.87
CA SER A 96 -11.61 0.79 -13.04
C SER A 96 -11.68 2.28 -13.37
N PRO A 97 -12.63 2.68 -14.24
CA PRO A 97 -12.99 4.08 -14.43
C PRO A 97 -13.29 4.76 -13.09
N PHE A 98 -12.52 5.81 -12.75
CA PHE A 98 -12.61 6.50 -11.47
C PHE A 98 -13.20 7.90 -11.64
N TRP A 99 -14.50 7.93 -11.90
CA TRP A 99 -15.29 9.17 -12.09
C TRP A 99 -16.77 9.01 -11.76
N PHE A 100 -17.16 7.99 -11.01
CA PHE A 100 -18.52 7.79 -10.59
C PHE A 100 -18.69 8.00 -9.09
N ASN A 101 -19.72 8.76 -8.73
CA ASN A 101 -19.97 9.18 -7.37
C ASN A 101 -21.36 8.71 -6.93
N ALA A 102 -21.48 8.03 -5.80
CA ALA A 102 -22.74 7.85 -5.10
C ALA A 102 -23.15 9.20 -4.48
N ALA A 103 -24.17 9.83 -5.04
CA ALA A 103 -24.66 11.14 -4.64
C ALA A 103 -25.99 11.04 -3.87
N GLY A 104 -26.39 9.88 -3.43
CA GLY A 104 -27.60 9.59 -2.68
C GLY A 104 -27.99 8.12 -2.79
N VAL A 105 -29.11 7.75 -2.14
CA VAL A 105 -29.63 6.37 -2.18
C VAL A 105 -29.89 5.90 -3.62
N ASP A 106 -30.46 6.77 -4.46
CA ASP A 106 -30.98 6.43 -5.77
C ASP A 106 -30.15 7.09 -6.90
N GLN A 107 -28.93 7.53 -6.63
CA GLN A 107 -28.12 8.30 -7.60
C GLN A 107 -26.66 7.87 -7.62
N ILE A 108 -26.21 7.41 -8.80
CA ILE A 108 -24.79 7.34 -9.20
C ILE A 108 -24.60 8.36 -10.31
N ILE A 109 -23.71 9.30 -10.12
CA ILE A 109 -23.45 10.40 -11.08
C ILE A 109 -22.01 10.34 -11.58
N VAL A 110 -21.79 10.88 -12.76
CA VAL A 110 -20.43 11.17 -13.26
C VAL A 110 -19.92 12.42 -12.55
N ASP A 111 -18.66 12.43 -12.13
CA ASP A 111 -18.04 13.61 -11.53
C ASP A 111 -18.16 14.81 -12.49
N PRO A 112 -18.65 15.98 -12.02
CA PRO A 112 -18.89 17.14 -12.87
C PRO A 112 -17.62 17.72 -13.51
N ASN A 113 -16.42 17.38 -12.98
CA ASN A 113 -15.14 17.79 -13.55
C ASN A 113 -14.61 16.81 -14.59
N ALA A 114 -15.22 15.63 -14.73
CA ALA A 114 -14.82 14.64 -15.74
C ALA A 114 -15.21 15.11 -17.14
N SER A 115 -14.26 15.09 -18.09
CA SER A 115 -14.53 15.39 -19.48
C SER A 115 -15.41 14.33 -20.12
N ALA A 116 -16.62 14.69 -20.52
CA ALA A 116 -17.54 13.76 -21.19
C ALA A 116 -16.96 13.17 -22.47
N GLU A 117 -16.13 13.93 -23.20
CA GLU A 117 -15.46 13.46 -24.41
C GLU A 117 -14.41 12.40 -24.09
N LEU A 118 -13.50 12.67 -23.13
CA LEU A 118 -12.41 11.77 -22.79
C LEU A 118 -12.91 10.50 -22.10
N THR A 119 -13.91 10.62 -21.22
CA THR A 119 -14.53 9.44 -20.57
C THR A 119 -15.22 8.54 -21.62
N ALA A 120 -15.95 9.12 -22.58
CA ALA A 120 -16.56 8.35 -23.65
C ALA A 120 -15.52 7.67 -24.54
N GLN A 121 -14.42 8.37 -24.90
CA GLN A 121 -13.32 7.78 -25.67
C GLN A 121 -12.68 6.61 -24.92
N PHE A 122 -12.42 6.76 -23.62
CA PHE A 122 -11.84 5.70 -22.81
C PHE A 122 -12.77 4.48 -22.77
N MET A 123 -14.06 4.68 -22.47
CA MET A 123 -15.05 3.60 -22.40
C MET A 123 -15.19 2.84 -23.72
N GLU A 124 -15.16 3.57 -24.85
CA GLU A 124 -15.18 2.92 -26.18
C GLU A 124 -13.94 2.07 -26.44
N LYS A 125 -12.75 2.56 -26.04
CA LYS A 125 -11.48 1.82 -26.16
C LYS A 125 -11.48 0.58 -25.27
N ALA A 126 -11.88 0.71 -24.01
CA ALA A 126 -11.93 -0.39 -23.06
C ALA A 126 -12.85 -1.52 -23.54
N LYS A 127 -14.05 -1.19 -23.96
CA LYS A 127 -14.98 -2.17 -24.53
C LYS A 127 -14.45 -2.90 -25.76
N ARG A 128 -13.67 -2.23 -26.62
CA ARG A 128 -13.07 -2.86 -27.82
C ARG A 128 -11.86 -3.74 -27.51
N SER A 129 -11.14 -3.46 -26.41
CA SER A 129 -9.94 -4.21 -26.05
C SER A 129 -10.24 -5.60 -25.50
N GLY A 130 -11.44 -5.82 -24.96
CA GLY A 130 -11.84 -7.03 -24.25
C GLY A 130 -11.20 -7.13 -22.85
N VAL A 131 -10.77 -6.00 -22.28
CA VAL A 131 -10.40 -5.86 -20.86
C VAL A 131 -11.68 -5.63 -20.07
N ASP A 132 -11.82 -6.27 -18.94
CA ASP A 132 -13.01 -6.12 -18.09
C ASP A 132 -13.11 -4.67 -17.57
N VAL A 133 -14.31 -4.11 -17.59
CA VAL A 133 -14.59 -2.76 -17.13
C VAL A 133 -15.36 -2.82 -15.82
N VAL A 134 -14.67 -2.50 -14.73
CA VAL A 134 -15.16 -2.56 -13.35
C VAL A 134 -15.06 -1.17 -12.71
N PRO A 135 -16.00 -0.23 -13.00
CA PRO A 135 -15.90 1.15 -12.56
C PRO A 135 -15.91 1.26 -11.04
N SER A 136 -15.07 2.16 -10.52
CA SER A 136 -15.09 2.54 -9.10
C SER A 136 -16.21 3.54 -8.83
N ILE A 137 -16.96 3.30 -7.76
CA ILE A 137 -17.94 4.23 -7.22
C ILE A 137 -17.47 4.70 -5.86
N ILE A 138 -17.22 6.02 -5.72
CA ILE A 138 -16.86 6.65 -4.44
C ILE A 138 -18.11 7.20 -3.75
N ASP A 139 -18.08 7.34 -2.42
CA ASP A 139 -19.12 8.00 -1.66
C ASP A 139 -18.86 9.53 -1.58
N ALA A 140 -19.54 10.29 -2.41
CA ALA A 140 -19.44 11.76 -2.46
C ALA A 140 -20.48 12.47 -1.58
N LEU A 141 -20.87 11.85 -0.46
CA LEU A 141 -21.87 12.36 0.47
C LEU A 141 -21.23 13.07 1.66
N PRO A 142 -21.93 14.00 2.32
CA PRO A 142 -21.49 14.53 3.62
C PRO A 142 -21.27 13.44 4.66
N ALA A 143 -20.42 13.74 5.66
CA ALA A 143 -20.14 12.82 6.77
C ALA A 143 -21.45 12.33 7.43
N GLY A 144 -21.51 11.02 7.73
CA GLY A 144 -22.64 10.34 8.34
C GLY A 144 -23.75 9.92 7.38
N GLU A 145 -23.84 10.49 6.18
CA GLU A 145 -24.95 10.18 5.27
C GLU A 145 -24.84 8.78 4.66
N MET A 146 -23.64 8.35 4.20
CA MET A 146 -23.47 6.99 3.70
C MET A 146 -23.71 5.97 4.81
N ALA A 147 -23.16 6.18 6.00
CA ALA A 147 -23.39 5.30 7.14
C ALA A 147 -24.89 5.17 7.48
N ALA A 148 -25.66 6.27 7.36
CA ALA A 148 -27.12 6.25 7.56
C ALA A 148 -27.86 5.48 6.45
N ILE A 149 -27.45 5.61 5.19
CA ILE A 149 -27.99 4.82 4.06
C ILE A 149 -27.80 3.32 4.31
N LEU A 150 -26.60 2.94 4.73
CA LEU A 150 -26.26 1.53 4.98
C LEU A 150 -26.95 0.96 6.23
N ALA A 151 -27.23 1.80 7.23
CA ALA A 151 -27.85 1.38 8.50
C ALA A 151 -29.33 1.00 8.37
N ASP A 152 -30.07 1.66 7.49
CA ASP A 152 -31.50 1.37 7.27
C ASP A 152 -31.65 0.30 6.16
N PRO A 153 -32.22 -0.88 6.45
CA PRO A 153 -32.35 -1.95 5.45
C PRO A 153 -33.12 -1.54 4.18
N ALA A 154 -34.08 -0.61 4.29
CA ALA A 154 -34.87 -0.19 3.13
C ALA A 154 -34.07 0.75 2.20
N THR A 155 -33.32 1.70 2.75
CA THR A 155 -32.42 2.56 1.97
C THR A 155 -31.23 1.78 1.42
N ARG A 156 -30.67 0.86 2.20
CA ARG A 156 -29.57 -0.02 1.77
C ARG A 156 -29.98 -0.89 0.58
N SER A 157 -31.13 -1.57 0.65
CA SER A 157 -31.65 -2.38 -0.47
C SER A 157 -31.88 -1.55 -1.74
N ARG A 158 -32.44 -0.33 -1.60
CA ARG A 158 -32.61 0.58 -2.74
C ARG A 158 -31.29 1.04 -3.34
N HIS A 159 -30.27 1.27 -2.49
CA HIS A 159 -28.95 1.65 -2.96
C HIS A 159 -28.27 0.49 -3.71
N VAL A 160 -28.42 -0.74 -3.23
CA VAL A 160 -28.00 -1.96 -3.95
C VAL A 160 -28.67 -2.06 -5.32
N ASP A 161 -30.01 -1.86 -5.39
CA ASP A 161 -30.74 -1.88 -6.66
C ASP A 161 -30.26 -0.78 -7.60
N THR A 162 -29.91 0.39 -7.09
CA THR A 162 -29.37 1.53 -7.86
C THR A 162 -28.01 1.17 -8.48
N ILE A 163 -27.09 0.60 -7.71
CA ILE A 163 -25.78 0.17 -8.21
C ILE A 163 -25.93 -0.97 -9.22
N ARG A 164 -26.79 -1.94 -8.95
CA ARG A 164 -27.09 -3.04 -9.89
C ARG A 164 -27.61 -2.53 -11.21
N ALA A 165 -28.58 -1.59 -11.20
CA ALA A 165 -29.13 -0.97 -12.40
C ALA A 165 -28.06 -0.18 -13.15
N PHE A 166 -27.21 0.59 -12.44
CA PHE A 166 -26.08 1.30 -13.03
C PHE A 166 -25.11 0.35 -13.74
N ALA A 167 -24.77 -0.79 -13.11
CA ALA A 167 -23.90 -1.79 -13.72
C ALA A 167 -24.52 -2.39 -15.00
N ALA A 168 -25.82 -2.66 -14.97
CA ALA A 168 -26.56 -3.22 -16.11
C ALA A 168 -26.67 -2.22 -17.27
N ASP A 169 -27.05 -0.98 -16.99
CA ASP A 169 -27.22 0.08 -18.00
C ASP A 169 -25.88 0.46 -18.65
N GLY A 170 -24.78 0.47 -17.88
CA GLY A 170 -23.43 0.71 -18.38
C GLY A 170 -22.85 -0.47 -19.16
N GLY A 171 -23.42 -1.68 -19.02
CA GLY A 171 -22.87 -2.92 -19.56
C GLY A 171 -21.48 -3.21 -19.02
N PHE A 172 -21.31 -3.01 -17.69
CA PHE A 172 -20.06 -3.24 -16.97
C PHE A 172 -19.92 -4.71 -16.56
N ASP A 173 -18.68 -5.18 -16.46
CA ASP A 173 -18.36 -6.56 -16.09
C ASP A 173 -18.41 -6.77 -14.56
N GLY A 174 -18.30 -5.70 -13.80
CA GLY A 174 -18.40 -5.66 -12.35
C GLY A 174 -18.51 -4.23 -11.82
N ILE A 175 -18.43 -4.10 -10.49
CA ILE A 175 -18.38 -2.82 -9.78
C ILE A 175 -17.25 -2.89 -8.76
N ASP A 176 -16.54 -1.78 -8.59
CA ASP A 176 -15.59 -1.53 -7.53
C ASP A 176 -16.16 -0.49 -6.56
N ILE A 177 -16.36 -0.84 -5.30
CA ILE A 177 -16.86 0.07 -4.27
C ILE A 177 -15.67 0.65 -3.51
N ASP A 178 -15.53 1.98 -3.57
CA ASP A 178 -14.50 2.77 -2.91
C ASP A 178 -15.14 3.79 -1.96
N TYR A 179 -15.83 3.30 -0.92
CA TYR A 179 -16.52 4.11 0.07
C TYR A 179 -15.62 4.38 1.27
N GLU A 180 -15.17 5.63 1.41
CA GLU A 180 -14.20 6.02 2.41
C GLU A 180 -14.73 6.98 3.48
N GLN A 181 -15.86 7.68 3.24
CA GLN A 181 -16.36 8.73 4.13
C GLN A 181 -16.67 8.20 5.54
N PHE A 182 -17.31 7.04 5.64
CA PHE A 182 -17.63 6.48 6.96
C PHE A 182 -16.40 6.03 7.75
N ALA A 183 -15.27 5.82 7.10
CA ALA A 183 -14.01 5.46 7.76
C ALA A 183 -13.18 6.69 8.14
N PHE A 184 -13.18 7.72 7.29
CA PHE A 184 -12.35 8.91 7.49
C PHE A 184 -13.12 10.07 8.12
N ALA A 185 -14.24 10.46 7.54
CA ALA A 185 -14.97 11.66 7.94
C ALA A 185 -15.88 11.45 9.16
N ASP A 186 -16.48 10.26 9.30
CA ASP A 186 -17.38 9.96 10.41
C ASP A 186 -16.66 9.69 11.74
N GLY A 187 -15.36 9.33 11.66
CA GLY A 187 -14.53 9.08 12.83
C GLY A 187 -14.68 7.67 13.43
N ARG A 188 -13.67 7.26 14.18
CA ARG A 188 -13.53 5.89 14.73
C ARG A 188 -14.61 5.49 15.74
N ASP A 189 -15.18 6.43 16.44
CA ASP A 189 -16.24 6.21 17.42
C ASP A 189 -17.56 5.71 16.79
N THR A 190 -17.76 5.93 15.48
CA THR A 190 -18.90 5.41 14.73
C THR A 190 -18.72 3.98 14.23
N TRP A 191 -17.48 3.48 14.14
CA TRP A 191 -17.14 2.24 13.45
C TRP A 191 -17.88 1.01 13.99
N SER A 192 -18.06 0.90 15.30
CA SER A 192 -18.78 -0.24 15.90
C SER A 192 -20.24 -0.34 15.43
N ALA A 193 -20.87 0.79 15.11
CA ALA A 193 -22.23 0.83 14.57
C ALA A 193 -22.23 0.61 13.05
N THR A 194 -21.25 1.16 12.35
CA THR A 194 -21.18 1.13 10.87
C THR A 194 -20.74 -0.24 10.32
N ARG A 195 -19.79 -0.89 10.99
CA ARG A 195 -19.20 -2.17 10.55
C ARG A 195 -20.24 -3.25 10.16
N PRO A 196 -21.24 -3.64 10.99
CA PRO A 196 -22.21 -4.66 10.59
C PRO A 196 -23.10 -4.22 9.42
N ASN A 197 -23.37 -2.92 9.27
CA ASN A 197 -24.15 -2.40 8.16
C ASN A 197 -23.38 -2.39 6.84
N TRP A 198 -22.08 -2.12 6.91
CA TRP A 198 -21.16 -2.27 5.80
C TRP A 198 -21.12 -3.73 5.30
N VAL A 199 -20.94 -4.69 6.20
CA VAL A 199 -20.94 -6.13 5.85
C VAL A 199 -22.26 -6.53 5.18
N SER A 200 -23.42 -6.11 5.76
CA SER A 200 -24.72 -6.39 5.14
C SER A 200 -24.88 -5.77 3.77
N PHE A 201 -24.35 -4.56 3.54
CA PHE A 201 -24.36 -3.91 2.23
C PHE A 201 -23.53 -4.71 1.21
N VAL A 202 -22.31 -5.11 1.57
CA VAL A 202 -21.42 -5.89 0.71
C VAL A 202 -22.06 -7.25 0.36
N GLU A 203 -22.63 -7.95 1.34
CA GLU A 203 -23.35 -9.22 1.13
C GLU A 203 -24.52 -9.05 0.14
N GLU A 204 -25.40 -8.05 0.38
CA GLU A 204 -26.56 -7.80 -0.47
C GLU A 204 -26.14 -7.38 -1.90
N LEU A 205 -25.13 -6.52 -2.03
CA LEU A 205 -24.62 -6.07 -3.34
C LEU A 205 -23.94 -7.20 -4.11
N ALA A 206 -23.10 -8.00 -3.45
CA ALA A 206 -22.46 -9.17 -4.07
C ALA A 206 -23.51 -10.12 -4.62
N ALA A 207 -24.52 -10.49 -3.80
CA ALA A 207 -25.59 -11.37 -4.24
C ALA A 207 -26.34 -10.82 -5.45
N ALA A 208 -26.59 -9.49 -5.48
CA ALA A 208 -27.29 -8.83 -6.59
C ALA A 208 -26.47 -8.82 -7.90
N LEU A 209 -25.15 -8.52 -7.80
CA LEU A 209 -24.27 -8.48 -8.97
C LEU A 209 -23.97 -9.89 -9.50
N HIS A 210 -23.70 -10.86 -8.62
CA HIS A 210 -23.46 -12.26 -8.99
C HIS A 210 -24.67 -12.88 -9.68
N ALA A 211 -25.90 -12.54 -9.28
CA ALA A 211 -27.11 -12.99 -9.95
C ALA A 211 -27.19 -12.53 -11.43
N ASP A 212 -26.51 -11.42 -11.76
CA ASP A 212 -26.40 -10.90 -13.11
C ASP A 212 -25.10 -11.32 -13.82
N GLY A 213 -24.27 -12.17 -13.18
CA GLY A 213 -22.98 -12.61 -13.71
C GLY A 213 -21.89 -11.55 -13.69
N ARG A 214 -21.98 -10.56 -12.78
CA ARG A 214 -21.01 -9.47 -12.57
C ARG A 214 -20.20 -9.67 -11.31
N THR A 215 -18.98 -9.15 -11.31
CA THR A 215 -18.09 -9.19 -10.14
C THR A 215 -18.31 -8.01 -9.19
N LEU A 216 -17.98 -8.22 -7.90
CA LEU A 216 -17.86 -7.18 -6.90
C LEU A 216 -16.42 -7.09 -6.41
N THR A 217 -15.78 -5.96 -6.63
CA THR A 217 -14.52 -5.56 -6.02
C THR A 217 -14.80 -4.50 -4.94
N VAL A 218 -14.01 -4.48 -3.87
CA VAL A 218 -13.99 -3.38 -2.90
C VAL A 218 -12.59 -2.82 -2.78
N SER A 219 -12.44 -1.51 -2.92
CA SER A 219 -11.19 -0.78 -2.72
C SER A 219 -11.21 -0.15 -1.33
N ILE A 220 -10.35 -0.61 -0.43
CA ILE A 220 -10.40 -0.26 0.99
C ILE A 220 -9.01 -0.05 1.58
N PRO A 221 -8.89 0.82 2.61
CA PRO A 221 -7.66 1.03 3.34
C PRO A 221 -7.11 -0.25 3.99
N PRO A 222 -5.78 -0.33 4.24
CA PRO A 222 -5.14 -1.55 4.73
C PRO A 222 -5.47 -1.88 6.18
N VAL A 223 -5.44 -3.17 6.47
CA VAL A 223 -5.35 -3.72 7.83
C VAL A 223 -3.89 -4.15 8.04
N TYR A 224 -3.19 -3.61 9.02
CA TYR A 224 -1.75 -3.85 9.22
C TYR A 224 -1.38 -4.45 10.58
N ASP A 225 -2.35 -4.87 11.36
CA ASP A 225 -2.16 -5.53 12.66
C ASP A 225 -3.29 -6.53 12.97
N ALA A 226 -3.61 -7.37 12.01
CA ALA A 226 -4.68 -8.36 12.03
C ALA A 226 -6.11 -7.79 12.17
N GLY A 227 -6.28 -6.45 12.30
CA GLY A 227 -7.57 -5.74 12.25
C GLY A 227 -8.64 -6.24 13.22
N GLN A 228 -8.22 -6.78 14.37
CA GLN A 228 -9.11 -7.47 15.29
C GLN A 228 -9.88 -6.53 16.25
N THR A 229 -9.46 -5.28 16.34
CA THR A 229 -10.03 -4.31 17.26
C THR A 229 -10.28 -2.97 16.56
N PRO A 230 -11.19 -2.09 17.11
CA PRO A 230 -11.41 -0.76 16.55
C PRO A 230 -10.16 0.14 16.47
N GLU A 231 -9.10 -0.20 17.19
CA GLU A 231 -7.83 0.51 17.17
C GLU A 231 -6.90 0.04 16.06
N SER A 232 -7.19 -1.12 15.46
CA SER A 232 -6.35 -1.79 14.47
C SER A 232 -6.68 -1.35 13.05
N GLY A 233 -5.81 -0.58 12.40
CA GLY A 233 -5.96 -0.18 11.01
C GLY A 233 -7.35 0.40 10.71
N TYR A 234 -7.98 -0.05 9.61
CA TYR A 234 -9.35 0.30 9.25
C TYR A 234 -10.32 -0.85 9.52
N TRP A 235 -10.43 -1.22 10.78
CA TRP A 235 -11.25 -2.30 11.31
C TRP A 235 -12.72 -2.27 10.84
N VAL A 236 -13.25 -1.10 10.54
CA VAL A 236 -14.64 -0.89 10.10
C VAL A 236 -15.01 -1.69 8.85
N TYR A 237 -14.03 -1.97 7.97
CA TYR A 237 -14.28 -2.67 6.71
C TYR A 237 -14.46 -4.18 6.84
N ASP A 238 -14.09 -4.78 7.97
CA ASP A 238 -14.29 -6.21 8.25
C ASP A 238 -13.83 -7.16 7.14
N TYR A 239 -12.53 -7.14 6.84
CA TYR A 239 -11.93 -7.97 5.78
C TYR A 239 -12.40 -9.43 5.82
N GLY A 240 -12.49 -10.03 7.02
CA GLY A 240 -12.90 -11.42 7.18
C GLY A 240 -14.33 -11.66 6.73
N ALA A 241 -15.26 -10.82 7.16
CA ALA A 241 -16.67 -11.00 6.82
C ALA A 241 -16.93 -10.69 5.34
N ILE A 242 -16.33 -9.62 4.77
CA ILE A 242 -16.57 -9.29 3.37
C ILE A 242 -15.87 -10.22 2.39
N ALA A 243 -14.73 -10.84 2.75
CA ALA A 243 -14.01 -11.77 1.89
C ALA A 243 -14.84 -13.00 1.46
N GLU A 244 -15.86 -13.36 2.24
CA GLU A 244 -16.78 -14.45 1.87
C GLU A 244 -17.66 -14.08 0.67
N HIS A 245 -17.92 -12.80 0.43
CA HIS A 245 -18.92 -12.34 -0.52
C HIS A 245 -18.32 -11.71 -1.78
N VAL A 246 -17.22 -10.93 -1.65
CA VAL A 246 -16.59 -10.22 -2.78
C VAL A 246 -15.73 -11.13 -3.65
N ASP A 247 -15.51 -10.73 -4.89
CA ASP A 247 -14.53 -11.37 -5.78
C ASP A 247 -13.12 -10.89 -5.48
N ARG A 248 -12.94 -9.59 -5.15
CA ARG A 248 -11.62 -9.00 -4.83
C ARG A 248 -11.72 -7.95 -3.75
N ILE A 249 -10.64 -7.86 -2.97
CA ILE A 249 -10.36 -6.77 -2.05
C ILE A 249 -9.10 -6.07 -2.54
N ARG A 250 -9.23 -4.87 -3.07
CA ARG A 250 -8.10 -4.01 -3.43
C ARG A 250 -7.64 -3.22 -2.23
N MET A 251 -6.48 -3.55 -1.75
CA MET A 251 -5.87 -2.91 -0.60
C MET A 251 -5.16 -1.63 -1.03
N MET A 252 -5.64 -0.48 -0.59
CA MET A 252 -5.00 0.82 -0.83
C MET A 252 -3.82 1.02 0.11
N VAL A 253 -2.74 0.21 -0.07
CA VAL A 253 -1.55 0.20 0.79
C VAL A 253 -0.57 1.29 0.33
N TYR A 254 -1.02 2.52 0.39
CA TYR A 254 -0.28 3.74 0.10
C TYR A 254 -0.83 4.90 0.94
N ASP A 255 -0.31 6.11 0.74
CA ASP A 255 -0.63 7.27 1.59
C ASP A 255 -0.29 7.08 3.08
N TYR A 256 0.81 6.34 3.36
CA TYR A 256 1.32 6.20 4.72
C TYR A 256 1.58 7.57 5.38
N SER A 257 2.14 8.51 4.62
CA SER A 257 2.36 9.89 5.05
C SER A 257 1.56 10.85 4.18
N VAL A 258 0.51 11.46 4.75
CA VAL A 258 -0.37 12.40 4.04
C VAL A 258 -0.15 13.84 4.47
N GLY A 259 -0.34 14.15 5.75
CA GLY A 259 -0.31 15.52 6.29
C GLY A 259 1.10 16.06 6.53
N THR A 260 2.06 15.19 6.75
CA THR A 260 3.47 15.51 7.04
C THR A 260 4.39 14.81 6.04
N PRO A 261 5.58 15.38 5.73
CA PRO A 261 6.55 14.71 4.88
C PRO A 261 6.98 13.35 5.42
N GLY A 262 6.98 12.35 4.53
CA GLY A 262 7.35 10.97 4.86
C GLY A 262 7.11 10.03 3.69
N PRO A 263 7.30 8.71 3.88
CA PRO A 263 7.13 7.73 2.81
C PRO A 263 5.67 7.62 2.35
N ILE A 264 5.51 7.20 1.11
CA ILE A 264 4.20 6.98 0.47
C ILE A 264 3.68 5.59 0.85
N ALA A 265 4.53 4.56 0.76
CA ALA A 265 4.19 3.18 1.01
C ALA A 265 5.46 2.40 1.41
N PRO A 266 6.02 2.59 2.65
CA PRO A 266 7.26 1.91 3.05
C PRO A 266 7.12 0.40 2.93
N VAL A 267 8.16 -0.27 2.43
CA VAL A 267 8.09 -1.70 2.04
C VAL A 267 7.73 -2.61 3.21
N ASP A 268 8.29 -2.36 4.39
CA ASP A 268 8.01 -3.11 5.62
C ASP A 268 6.55 -2.93 6.11
N TRP A 269 6.00 -1.72 5.96
CA TRP A 269 4.59 -1.48 6.25
C TRP A 269 3.67 -2.14 5.21
N VAL A 270 4.04 -2.12 3.93
CA VAL A 270 3.31 -2.84 2.87
C VAL A 270 3.26 -4.33 3.18
N GLU A 271 4.39 -4.92 3.56
CA GLU A 271 4.45 -6.32 3.95
C GLU A 271 3.57 -6.62 5.17
N SER A 272 3.63 -5.77 6.20
CA SER A 272 2.77 -5.89 7.39
C SER A 272 1.28 -5.81 7.04
N ALA A 273 0.91 -4.92 6.11
CA ALA A 273 -0.47 -4.81 5.62
C ALA A 273 -0.93 -6.06 4.86
N ILE A 274 -0.07 -6.64 4.03
CA ILE A 274 -0.36 -7.90 3.34
C ILE A 274 -0.59 -9.02 4.35
N VAL A 275 0.31 -9.20 5.32
CA VAL A 275 0.19 -10.24 6.35
C VAL A 275 -1.10 -10.05 7.16
N GLY A 276 -1.37 -8.83 7.63
CA GLY A 276 -2.59 -8.51 8.38
C GLY A 276 -3.87 -8.77 7.58
N ALA A 277 -3.86 -8.46 6.28
CA ALA A 277 -5.00 -8.71 5.40
C ALA A 277 -5.22 -10.22 5.15
N ILE A 278 -4.16 -11.00 4.94
CA ILE A 278 -4.23 -12.46 4.79
C ILE A 278 -4.78 -13.09 6.08
N GLU A 279 -4.29 -12.68 7.25
CA GLU A 279 -4.80 -13.16 8.53
C GLU A 279 -6.28 -12.83 8.73
N ALA A 280 -6.70 -11.61 8.37
CA ALA A 280 -8.08 -11.16 8.51
C ALA A 280 -9.02 -11.83 7.50
N ALA A 281 -8.63 -11.95 6.23
CA ALA A 281 -9.44 -12.55 5.17
C ALA A 281 -9.37 -14.10 5.14
N GLY A 282 -8.37 -14.69 5.81
CA GLY A 282 -8.15 -16.15 5.86
C GLY A 282 -7.46 -16.74 4.62
N SER A 283 -7.24 -15.97 3.55
CA SER A 283 -6.57 -16.41 2.31
C SER A 283 -6.05 -15.20 1.53
N PRO A 284 -4.94 -15.34 0.75
CA PRO A 284 -4.51 -14.32 -0.20
C PRO A 284 -5.33 -14.27 -1.51
N ASP A 285 -6.16 -15.28 -1.79
CA ASP A 285 -6.75 -15.56 -3.11
C ASP A 285 -7.71 -14.49 -3.65
N LYS A 286 -8.08 -13.50 -2.83
CA LYS A 286 -8.93 -12.37 -3.21
C LYS A 286 -8.29 -11.02 -2.97
N LEU A 287 -7.05 -11.01 -2.48
CA LEU A 287 -6.35 -9.79 -2.11
C LEU A 287 -5.56 -9.25 -3.30
N VAL A 288 -5.76 -7.97 -3.61
CA VAL A 288 -5.09 -7.25 -4.69
C VAL A 288 -4.31 -6.08 -4.08
N LEU A 289 -3.01 -6.01 -4.32
CA LEU A 289 -2.17 -4.95 -3.76
C LEU A 289 -2.19 -3.69 -4.62
N GLY A 290 -2.59 -2.56 -4.05
CA GLY A 290 -2.47 -1.24 -4.68
C GLY A 290 -1.01 -0.81 -4.84
N LEU A 291 -0.64 -0.40 -6.05
CA LEU A 291 0.71 0.05 -6.42
C LEU A 291 0.69 1.56 -6.69
N PRO A 292 1.38 2.40 -5.90
CA PRO A 292 1.37 3.84 -6.12
C PRO A 292 2.40 4.27 -7.17
N ALA A 293 1.97 4.75 -8.33
CA ALA A 293 2.84 5.38 -9.33
C ALA A 293 2.97 6.89 -9.10
N TYR A 294 3.17 7.31 -7.85
CA TYR A 294 3.21 8.73 -7.49
C TYR A 294 4.04 8.99 -6.24
N GLY A 295 4.21 10.26 -5.97
CA GLY A 295 4.76 10.81 -4.74
C GLY A 295 4.00 12.04 -4.28
N ARG A 296 4.45 12.60 -3.18
CA ARG A 296 3.91 13.83 -2.61
C ARG A 296 4.99 14.88 -2.45
N ASN A 297 4.57 16.14 -2.50
CA ASN A 297 5.43 17.30 -2.45
C ASN A 297 4.88 18.28 -1.39
N TRP A 298 5.55 18.35 -0.25
CA TRP A 298 5.10 19.11 0.92
C TRP A 298 5.91 20.39 1.10
N PRO A 299 5.30 21.50 1.54
CA PRO A 299 6.04 22.61 2.12
C PRO A 299 6.58 22.18 3.50
N VAL A 300 7.90 22.25 3.69
CA VAL A 300 8.58 21.93 4.95
C VAL A 300 8.78 23.18 5.79
N SER A 301 9.11 24.29 5.13
CA SER A 301 9.22 25.60 5.76
C SER A 301 8.84 26.71 4.77
N VAL A 302 8.42 27.85 5.32
CA VAL A 302 8.06 29.03 4.56
C VAL A 302 8.72 30.26 5.20
N ALA A 303 9.51 31.00 4.43
CA ALA A 303 10.10 32.29 4.84
C ALA A 303 9.46 33.41 4.02
N GLY A 304 9.08 34.49 4.67
CA GLY A 304 8.37 35.61 4.04
C GLY A 304 6.84 35.46 4.08
N VAL A 305 6.14 36.19 3.21
CA VAL A 305 4.68 36.19 3.10
C VAL A 305 4.31 35.76 1.69
N CYS A 306 3.69 34.58 1.57
CA CYS A 306 3.26 34.09 0.26
C CYS A 306 2.07 34.92 -0.27
N PRO A 307 1.95 35.06 -1.59
CA PRO A 307 0.74 35.62 -2.22
C PRO A 307 -0.50 34.83 -1.80
N ALA A 308 -1.62 35.52 -1.67
CA ALA A 308 -2.88 34.90 -1.24
C ALA A 308 -3.38 33.80 -2.20
N ALA A 309 -3.02 33.89 -3.48
CA ALA A 309 -3.34 32.88 -4.48
C ALA A 309 -2.45 31.63 -4.41
N ASP A 310 -1.30 31.71 -3.70
CA ASP A 310 -0.27 30.66 -3.66
C ASP A 310 -0.02 30.20 -2.22
N VAL A 311 -1.07 29.90 -1.50
CA VAL A 311 -0.96 29.37 -0.13
C VAL A 311 -0.19 28.04 -0.16
N PRO A 312 0.88 27.90 0.63
CA PRO A 312 1.69 26.69 0.63
C PRO A 312 0.85 25.44 1.01
N GLY A 313 0.69 24.56 0.08
CA GLY A 313 -0.06 23.31 0.24
C GLY A 313 0.73 22.09 -0.26
N ARG A 314 0.31 20.92 0.20
CA ARG A 314 0.79 19.64 -0.35
C ARG A 314 0.25 19.48 -1.78
N THR A 315 1.08 18.93 -2.67
CA THR A 315 0.67 18.52 -4.01
C THR A 315 1.10 17.08 -4.29
N THR A 316 0.43 16.44 -5.22
CA THR A 316 0.86 15.13 -5.74
C THR A 316 1.84 15.34 -6.90
N VAL A 317 2.79 14.44 -7.07
CA VAL A 317 3.67 14.32 -8.22
C VAL A 317 3.59 12.90 -8.76
N SER A 318 3.21 12.73 -10.01
CA SER A 318 3.18 11.41 -10.66
C SER A 318 4.59 10.94 -11.02
N ALA A 319 4.82 9.64 -11.17
CA ALA A 319 6.08 9.09 -11.69
C ALA A 319 6.43 9.75 -13.03
N ARG A 320 5.46 9.87 -13.94
CA ARG A 320 5.58 10.56 -15.23
C ARG A 320 6.11 12.01 -15.14
N SER A 321 5.86 12.72 -14.05
CA SER A 321 6.19 14.15 -13.90
C SER A 321 7.37 14.43 -12.98
N VAL A 322 7.87 13.44 -12.26
CA VAL A 322 8.90 13.66 -11.24
C VAL A 322 10.23 14.08 -11.85
N ASP A 323 10.63 13.50 -12.97
CA ASP A 323 11.90 13.84 -13.65
C ASP A 323 11.92 15.28 -14.14
N ASP A 324 10.80 15.76 -14.71
CA ASP A 324 10.62 17.16 -15.07
C ASP A 324 10.72 18.09 -13.87
N LEU A 325 10.16 17.68 -12.72
CA LEU A 325 10.27 18.45 -11.48
C LEU A 325 11.72 18.49 -10.98
N ILE A 326 12.41 17.36 -10.98
CA ILE A 326 13.85 17.27 -10.63
C ILE A 326 14.67 18.20 -11.51
N ALA A 327 14.48 18.13 -12.83
CA ALA A 327 15.21 18.98 -13.78
C ALA A 327 14.92 20.47 -13.56
N ARG A 328 13.66 20.88 -13.45
CA ARG A 328 13.26 22.30 -13.24
C ARG A 328 13.74 22.87 -11.91
N ARG A 329 13.82 22.05 -10.86
CA ARG A 329 14.20 22.45 -9.50
C ARG A 329 15.65 22.13 -9.17
N GLN A 330 16.40 21.52 -10.09
CA GLN A 330 17.77 21.04 -9.87
C GLN A 330 17.85 20.14 -8.63
N GLY A 331 16.81 19.32 -8.43
CA GLY A 331 16.69 18.38 -7.34
C GLY A 331 17.83 17.36 -7.36
N ARG A 332 18.20 16.85 -6.20
CA ARG A 332 19.19 15.79 -6.05
C ARG A 332 18.54 14.63 -5.27
N PRO A 333 17.85 13.71 -5.96
CA PRO A 333 17.23 12.59 -5.30
C PRO A 333 18.24 11.74 -4.53
N VAL A 334 17.85 11.34 -3.35
CA VAL A 334 18.54 10.35 -2.54
C VAL A 334 17.58 9.19 -2.28
N ARG A 335 18.11 7.97 -2.35
CA ARG A 335 17.31 6.79 -2.03
C ARG A 335 17.11 6.70 -0.52
N VAL A 336 15.89 6.34 -0.14
CA VAL A 336 15.52 6.04 1.25
C VAL A 336 15.40 4.51 1.32
N ASP A 337 16.52 3.84 1.63
CA ASP A 337 16.69 2.40 1.42
C ASP A 337 15.68 1.54 2.18
N ASP A 338 15.35 1.91 3.41
CA ASP A 338 14.38 1.22 4.27
C ASP A 338 12.93 1.36 3.81
N THR A 339 12.62 2.35 2.98
CA THR A 339 11.27 2.55 2.43
C THR A 339 11.12 2.05 1.00
N GLY A 340 12.24 1.86 0.28
CA GLY A 340 12.26 1.59 -1.16
C GLY A 340 11.78 2.76 -2.01
N GLU A 341 11.97 3.99 -1.54
CA GLU A 341 11.51 5.23 -2.18
C GLU A 341 12.66 6.21 -2.41
N TRP A 342 12.40 7.28 -3.14
CA TRP A 342 13.32 8.38 -3.37
C TRP A 342 12.81 9.68 -2.74
N MET A 343 13.74 10.53 -2.31
CA MET A 343 13.43 11.82 -1.70
C MET A 343 14.39 12.90 -2.19
N PHE A 344 13.89 14.13 -2.35
CA PHE A 344 14.73 15.32 -2.53
C PHE A 344 14.05 16.57 -1.99
N ASP A 345 14.87 17.56 -1.60
CA ASP A 345 14.43 18.87 -1.19
C ASP A 345 14.79 19.92 -2.25
N TYR A 346 13.99 20.99 -2.34
CA TYR A 346 14.26 22.13 -3.20
C TYR A 346 13.62 23.40 -2.64
N GLU A 347 14.10 24.55 -3.12
CA GLU A 347 13.50 25.84 -2.81
C GLU A 347 12.60 26.33 -3.93
N LEU A 348 11.48 26.93 -3.56
CA LEU A 348 10.50 27.54 -4.45
C LEU A 348 10.25 28.99 -4.01
N GLU A 349 10.74 29.95 -4.77
CA GLU A 349 10.34 31.36 -4.62
C GLU A 349 9.01 31.61 -5.33
N VAL A 350 8.08 32.21 -4.62
CA VAL A 350 6.75 32.59 -5.11
C VAL A 350 6.52 34.07 -4.85
N THR A 351 6.15 34.83 -5.89
CA THR A 351 5.91 36.26 -5.79
C THR A 351 4.78 36.71 -6.71
N ASP A 352 3.99 37.69 -6.25
CA ASP A 352 3.02 38.44 -7.06
C ASP A 352 3.46 39.87 -7.36
N GLY A 353 4.73 40.21 -7.01
CA GLY A 353 5.29 41.55 -7.11
C GLY A 353 5.03 42.44 -5.89
N THR A 354 4.13 42.05 -4.99
CA THR A 354 3.81 42.77 -3.75
C THR A 354 4.29 41.99 -2.54
N THR A 355 4.01 40.68 -2.51
CA THR A 355 4.45 39.75 -1.48
C THR A 355 5.35 38.68 -2.08
N THR A 356 6.31 38.21 -1.30
CA THR A 356 7.24 37.14 -1.72
C THR A 356 7.48 36.21 -0.56
N CYS A 357 7.47 34.92 -0.86
CA CYS A 357 7.94 33.89 0.06
C CYS A 357 8.89 32.92 -0.61
N VAL A 358 9.74 32.29 0.20
CA VAL A 358 10.54 31.13 -0.20
C VAL A 358 10.03 29.92 0.58
N GLN A 359 9.59 28.91 -0.14
CA GLN A 359 9.17 27.62 0.39
C GLN A 359 10.32 26.63 0.25
N THR A 360 10.79 26.04 1.35
CA THR A 360 11.54 24.78 1.27
C THR A 360 10.53 23.66 1.10
N ARG A 361 10.68 22.85 0.07
CA ARG A 361 9.75 21.78 -0.26
C ARG A 361 10.47 20.45 -0.29
N ARG A 362 9.80 19.41 0.21
CA ARG A 362 10.25 18.01 0.18
C ARG A 362 9.36 17.19 -0.74
N VAL A 363 9.99 16.45 -1.63
CA VAL A 363 9.33 15.45 -2.47
C VAL A 363 9.78 14.06 -2.00
N GLN A 364 8.82 13.16 -1.83
CA GLN A 364 9.11 11.74 -1.69
C GLN A 364 8.20 10.97 -2.63
N TYR A 365 8.74 9.96 -3.34
CA TYR A 365 8.05 9.30 -4.42
C TYR A 365 8.51 7.86 -4.62
N VAL A 366 7.64 7.05 -5.21
CA VAL A 366 7.91 5.68 -5.64
C VAL A 366 8.29 5.70 -7.11
N ASP A 367 9.40 5.07 -7.46
CA ASP A 367 9.87 4.84 -8.82
C ASP A 367 9.67 3.39 -9.29
N GLY A 368 10.15 3.04 -10.48
CA GLY A 368 10.07 1.68 -11.00
C GLY A 368 10.72 0.62 -10.09
N ASP A 369 11.85 0.94 -9.43
CA ASP A 369 12.47 0.01 -8.47
C ASP A 369 11.62 -0.18 -7.22
N GLY A 370 11.00 0.91 -6.74
CA GLY A 370 10.04 0.86 -5.65
C GLY A 370 8.79 0.05 -6.00
N ILE A 371 8.29 0.19 -7.23
CA ILE A 371 7.18 -0.65 -7.75
C ILE A 371 7.60 -2.12 -7.78
N ARG A 372 8.81 -2.44 -8.27
CA ARG A 372 9.30 -3.83 -8.33
C ARG A 372 9.35 -4.50 -6.96
N LEU A 373 9.80 -3.80 -5.92
CA LEU A 373 9.80 -4.33 -4.56
C LEU A 373 8.39 -4.73 -4.10
N ARG A 374 7.38 -3.92 -4.42
CA ARG A 374 5.98 -4.20 -4.05
C ARG A 374 5.36 -5.31 -4.89
N MET A 375 5.71 -5.38 -6.18
CA MET A 375 5.37 -6.52 -7.05
C MET A 375 5.95 -7.84 -6.52
N ASP A 376 7.19 -7.81 -6.04
CA ASP A 376 7.85 -8.97 -5.46
C ASP A 376 7.16 -9.45 -4.18
N LEU A 377 6.71 -8.54 -3.31
CA LEU A 377 5.89 -8.90 -2.14
C LEU A 377 4.56 -9.54 -2.58
N ALA A 378 3.81 -8.92 -3.50
CA ALA A 378 2.54 -9.46 -3.95
C ALA A 378 2.68 -10.89 -4.50
N ARG A 379 3.75 -11.18 -5.24
CA ARG A 379 4.05 -12.50 -5.80
C ARG A 379 4.54 -13.49 -4.74
N GLU A 380 5.31 -13.02 -3.76
CA GLU A 380 5.80 -13.84 -2.64
C GLU A 380 4.65 -14.36 -1.78
N TYR A 381 3.73 -13.47 -1.46
CA TYR A 381 2.53 -13.79 -0.69
C TYR A 381 1.40 -14.38 -1.54
N ARG A 382 1.60 -14.56 -2.86
CA ARG A 382 0.64 -15.15 -3.81
C ARG A 382 -0.73 -14.48 -3.78
N LEU A 383 -0.74 -13.15 -3.80
CA LEU A 383 -1.96 -12.39 -3.89
C LEU A 383 -2.68 -12.64 -5.22
N ASP A 384 -4.00 -12.39 -5.28
CA ASP A 384 -4.83 -12.51 -6.49
C ASP A 384 -4.40 -11.55 -7.61
N GLY A 385 -3.80 -10.42 -7.26
CA GLY A 385 -3.37 -9.44 -8.25
C GLY A 385 -2.67 -8.23 -7.64
N VAL A 386 -2.35 -7.31 -8.53
CA VAL A 386 -1.91 -5.94 -8.21
C VAL A 386 -2.77 -4.94 -8.96
N ALA A 387 -2.97 -3.74 -8.40
CA ALA A 387 -3.74 -2.67 -9.02
C ALA A 387 -2.94 -1.37 -9.06
N LEU A 388 -2.69 -0.82 -10.24
CA LEU A 388 -1.91 0.40 -10.42
C LEU A 388 -2.74 1.65 -10.08
N TRP A 389 -2.32 2.43 -9.11
CA TRP A 389 -2.81 3.78 -8.84
C TRP A 389 -1.78 4.81 -9.31
N ALA A 390 -1.91 5.38 -10.52
CA ALA A 390 -3.00 5.15 -11.44
C ALA A 390 -2.48 5.16 -12.88
N LEU A 391 -3.27 4.62 -13.78
CA LEU A 391 -2.97 4.73 -15.22
C LEU A 391 -2.90 6.21 -15.62
N GLY A 392 -1.84 6.60 -16.33
CA GLY A 392 -1.52 7.98 -16.66
C GLY A 392 -0.65 8.69 -15.63
N PHE A 393 -0.38 8.08 -14.47
CA PHE A 393 0.64 8.53 -13.52
C PHE A 393 1.99 7.84 -13.76
N ASP A 394 1.95 6.72 -14.42
CA ASP A 394 3.05 5.85 -14.77
C ASP A 394 4.01 6.46 -15.79
N ASP A 395 5.20 5.94 -15.81
CA ASP A 395 6.25 6.17 -16.80
C ASP A 395 6.81 4.82 -17.31
N ASP A 396 7.77 4.87 -18.23
CA ASP A 396 8.40 3.65 -18.75
C ASP A 396 9.10 2.83 -17.66
N ALA A 397 9.66 3.44 -16.63
CA ALA A 397 10.33 2.73 -15.54
C ALA A 397 9.32 1.94 -14.67
N VAL A 398 8.15 2.49 -14.44
CA VAL A 398 7.04 1.77 -13.78
C VAL A 398 6.61 0.56 -14.62
N TRP A 399 6.46 0.73 -15.93
CA TRP A 399 6.08 -0.38 -16.82
C TRP A 399 7.17 -1.44 -16.95
N ASP A 400 8.44 -1.06 -17.01
CA ASP A 400 9.58 -1.97 -17.00
C ASP A 400 9.67 -2.80 -15.70
N ALA A 401 9.13 -2.28 -14.61
CA ALA A 401 9.01 -3.01 -13.36
C ALA A 401 7.83 -3.99 -13.34
N ILE A 402 6.70 -3.63 -13.92
CA ILE A 402 5.45 -4.39 -13.88
C ILE A 402 5.42 -5.51 -14.92
N LEU A 403 5.61 -5.18 -16.20
CA LEU A 403 5.34 -6.08 -17.33
C LEU A 403 6.07 -7.42 -17.31
N PRO A 404 7.34 -7.53 -16.83
CA PRO A 404 8.06 -8.81 -16.84
C PRO A 404 7.43 -9.89 -15.96
N THR A 405 6.51 -9.53 -15.08
CA THR A 405 5.94 -10.43 -14.07
C THR A 405 4.41 -10.44 -14.06
N VAL A 406 3.79 -9.78 -15.04
CA VAL A 406 2.33 -9.78 -15.20
C VAL A 406 1.87 -11.02 -15.95
N ALA A 407 0.85 -11.67 -15.40
CA ALA A 407 0.19 -12.80 -16.05
C ALA A 407 -0.51 -12.37 -17.34
N ASP A 408 -0.41 -13.20 -18.38
CA ASP A 408 -1.22 -12.99 -19.59
C ASP A 408 -2.71 -13.17 -19.23
N PRO A 409 -3.54 -12.12 -19.30
CA PRO A 409 -4.95 -12.21 -18.94
C PRO A 409 -5.76 -13.16 -19.84
N LYS A 410 -5.20 -13.54 -21.01
CA LYS A 410 -5.80 -14.48 -21.96
C LYS A 410 -5.27 -15.90 -21.81
N ALA A 411 -4.29 -16.11 -20.94
CA ALA A 411 -3.80 -17.46 -20.65
C ALA A 411 -4.90 -18.29 -19.96
N PRO A 412 -5.07 -19.56 -20.31
CA PRO A 412 -6.02 -20.41 -19.61
C PRO A 412 -5.61 -20.54 -18.14
N THR A 413 -6.55 -20.29 -17.23
CA THR A 413 -6.34 -20.44 -15.79
C THR A 413 -5.95 -21.89 -15.49
N THR A 414 -4.68 -22.13 -15.20
CA THR A 414 -4.20 -23.44 -14.79
C THR A 414 -4.59 -23.60 -13.31
N ILE A 415 -5.71 -24.27 -13.07
CA ILE A 415 -6.06 -24.65 -11.71
C ILE A 415 -4.99 -25.63 -11.26
N ALA A 416 -4.10 -25.20 -10.36
CA ALA A 416 -3.18 -26.09 -9.67
C ALA A 416 -4.02 -27.00 -8.74
N ASN A 417 -4.10 -28.30 -9.10
CA ASN A 417 -4.74 -29.34 -8.28
C ASN A 417 -3.91 -29.63 -7.03
#